data_2b005c206217ef67a0f87ecae8a1d2d8
#
_entry.id   2b005c206217ef67a0f87ecae8a1d2d8
#
_cell.length_a   1.000
_cell.length_b   1.000
_cell.length_c   1.000
_cell.angle_alpha   90.00
_cell.angle_beta   90.00
_cell.angle_gamma   90.00
#
_symmetry.space_group_name_H-M   'P 1'
#
loop_
_entity.id
_entity.type
_entity.pdbx_description
1 polymer ?
#
loop_
_entity_poly.entity_id
_entity_poly.type
_entity_poly.pdbx_seq_one_letter_code
_entity_poly.pdbx_strand_id
1 'polypeptide(L)'
;MYHKVAEDIIQAILTNKYTDKLPTEKELVAQYHVSRNTIRKALDVVFAHGLLRRVRGSGYYVIKKPLQSQKILNLSIGFDENSMVSGGPLKSKVLKFDTITADKDLALRGNVAVNSRVYRVVRLRYLQGQLYSLEESYFPRNVVPFLTEESVQTSIFSFLRDAYQMTGSTSENYVHVSKISEQQADLLKRQQGDQILCLDGINYLASGKVFNFSRTYFVYDNLALYYHTQNIDI
;
A
#
# COMPACT_ATOMS: atom_id res chain seq x y z
N MET A 1 -0.75 -8.70 -18.14
CA MET A 1 0.05 -9.94 -18.36
C MET A 1 1.19 -10.08 -17.34
N TYR A 2 2.14 -9.13 -17.22
CA TYR A 2 3.25 -9.25 -16.24
C TYR A 2 2.79 -9.25 -14.78
N HIS A 3 1.72 -8.55 -14.41
CA HIS A 3 1.14 -8.61 -13.06
C HIS A 3 0.70 -10.03 -12.68
N LYS A 4 0.00 -10.74 -13.59
CA LYS A 4 -0.41 -12.12 -13.33
C LYS A 4 0.78 -13.05 -13.09
N VAL A 5 1.84 -12.90 -13.90
CA VAL A 5 3.09 -13.65 -13.69
C VAL A 5 3.73 -13.32 -12.34
N ALA A 6 3.72 -12.04 -11.95
CA ALA A 6 4.24 -11.62 -10.65
C ALA A 6 3.42 -12.23 -9.50
N GLU A 7 2.09 -12.19 -9.57
CA GLU A 7 1.18 -12.81 -8.61
C GLU A 7 1.45 -14.32 -8.45
N ASP A 8 1.59 -15.04 -9.56
CA ASP A 8 1.91 -16.47 -9.55
C ASP A 8 3.26 -16.75 -8.88
N ILE A 9 4.28 -15.94 -9.14
CA ILE A 9 5.59 -16.07 -8.51
C ILE A 9 5.50 -15.75 -7.00
N ILE A 10 4.78 -14.69 -6.62
CA ILE A 10 4.53 -14.33 -5.20
C ILE A 10 3.87 -15.51 -4.49
N GLN A 11 2.80 -16.07 -5.05
CA GLN A 11 2.13 -17.23 -4.46
C GLN A 11 3.04 -18.45 -4.37
N ALA A 12 3.87 -18.70 -5.38
CA ALA A 12 4.84 -19.80 -5.34
C ALA A 12 5.88 -19.63 -4.23
N ILE A 13 6.29 -18.38 -3.93
CA ILE A 13 7.18 -18.08 -2.79
C ILE A 13 6.42 -18.27 -1.47
N LEU A 14 5.22 -17.74 -1.34
CA LEU A 14 4.41 -17.80 -0.12
C LEU A 14 4.01 -19.24 0.25
N THR A 15 3.82 -20.10 -0.75
CA THR A 15 3.52 -21.54 -0.57
C THR A 15 4.77 -22.43 -0.48
N ASN A 16 5.96 -21.81 -0.35
CA ASN A 16 7.25 -22.51 -0.26
C ASN A 16 7.60 -23.39 -1.48
N LYS A 17 7.01 -23.14 -2.65
CA LYS A 17 7.44 -23.77 -3.90
C LYS A 17 8.83 -23.26 -4.32
N TYR A 18 9.11 -21.98 -4.09
CA TYR A 18 10.45 -21.39 -4.21
C TYR A 18 10.93 -20.97 -2.82
N THR A 19 12.02 -21.57 -2.34
CA THR A 19 12.52 -21.35 -0.97
C THR A 19 13.91 -20.71 -0.91
N ASP A 20 14.66 -20.73 -2.01
CA ASP A 20 16.03 -20.19 -2.06
C ASP A 20 16.27 -19.42 -3.35
N LYS A 21 16.41 -20.08 -4.48
CA LYS A 21 16.69 -19.47 -5.78
C LYS A 21 15.52 -19.65 -6.74
N LEU A 22 15.16 -18.59 -7.46
CA LEU A 22 14.18 -18.67 -8.54
C LEU A 22 14.81 -19.32 -9.80
N PRO A 23 13.99 -19.93 -10.67
CA PRO A 23 14.42 -20.29 -12.00
C PRO A 23 15.01 -19.08 -12.73
N THR A 24 15.89 -19.34 -13.68
CA THR A 24 16.51 -18.30 -14.52
C THR A 24 15.44 -17.58 -15.37
N GLU A 25 15.75 -16.35 -15.82
CA GLU A 25 14.84 -15.63 -16.74
C GLU A 25 14.45 -16.48 -17.96
N LYS A 26 15.40 -17.30 -18.48
CA LYS A 26 15.15 -18.21 -19.63
C LYS A 26 14.14 -19.31 -19.30
N GLU A 27 14.28 -19.91 -18.13
CA GLU A 27 13.36 -20.95 -17.65
C GLU A 27 11.97 -20.38 -17.36
N LEU A 28 11.90 -19.19 -16.75
CA LEU A 28 10.63 -18.49 -16.52
C LEU A 28 9.94 -18.09 -17.83
N VAL A 29 10.68 -17.64 -18.83
CA VAL A 29 10.15 -17.37 -20.18
C VAL A 29 9.52 -18.65 -20.76
N ALA A 30 10.19 -19.79 -20.66
CA ALA A 30 9.67 -21.08 -21.14
C ALA A 30 8.45 -21.53 -20.32
N GLN A 31 8.48 -21.36 -19.00
CA GLN A 31 7.39 -21.77 -18.08
C GLN A 31 6.11 -20.96 -18.31
N TYR A 32 6.22 -19.62 -18.47
CA TYR A 32 5.07 -18.72 -18.58
C TYR A 32 4.68 -18.40 -20.02
N HIS A 33 5.43 -18.86 -21.01
CA HIS A 33 5.21 -18.59 -22.44
C HIS A 33 5.06 -17.10 -22.77
N VAL A 34 5.87 -16.26 -22.16
CA VAL A 34 5.85 -14.79 -22.31
C VAL A 34 7.22 -14.24 -22.72
N SER A 35 7.27 -12.98 -23.15
CA SER A 35 8.54 -12.35 -23.52
C SER A 35 9.47 -12.17 -22.31
N ARG A 36 10.78 -12.11 -22.58
CA ARG A 36 11.79 -11.82 -21.55
C ARG A 36 11.53 -10.50 -20.84
N ASN A 37 11.06 -9.48 -21.57
CA ASN A 37 10.70 -8.19 -20.98
C ASN A 37 9.51 -8.31 -20.00
N THR A 38 8.52 -9.15 -20.31
CA THR A 38 7.40 -9.45 -19.43
C THR A 38 7.87 -10.11 -18.12
N ILE A 39 8.80 -11.08 -18.23
CA ILE A 39 9.40 -11.72 -17.04
C ILE A 39 10.16 -10.71 -16.19
N ARG A 40 10.98 -9.85 -16.80
CA ARG A 40 11.72 -8.83 -16.05
C ARG A 40 10.80 -7.89 -15.30
N LYS A 41 9.76 -7.36 -15.95
CA LYS A 41 8.74 -6.53 -15.29
C LYS A 41 8.03 -7.26 -14.15
N ALA A 42 7.72 -8.54 -14.33
CA ALA A 42 7.15 -9.36 -13.27
C ALA A 42 8.11 -9.52 -12.09
N LEU A 43 9.38 -9.82 -12.35
CA LEU A 43 10.41 -9.93 -11.31
C LEU A 43 10.67 -8.61 -10.59
N ASP A 44 10.59 -7.47 -11.28
CA ASP A 44 10.69 -6.13 -10.66
C ASP A 44 9.53 -5.90 -9.68
N VAL A 45 8.31 -6.34 -10.01
CA VAL A 45 7.16 -6.31 -9.09
C VAL A 45 7.42 -7.19 -7.87
N VAL A 46 7.83 -8.46 -8.04
CA VAL A 46 8.13 -9.38 -6.93
C VAL A 46 9.26 -8.84 -6.05
N PHE A 47 10.24 -8.20 -6.67
CA PHE A 47 11.36 -7.54 -5.98
C PHE A 47 10.87 -6.35 -5.14
N ALA A 48 9.99 -5.48 -5.69
CA ALA A 48 9.39 -4.37 -4.96
C ALA A 48 8.58 -4.85 -3.74
N HIS A 49 7.99 -6.06 -3.80
CA HIS A 49 7.34 -6.70 -2.66
C HIS A 49 8.32 -7.17 -1.57
N GLY A 50 9.63 -7.01 -1.79
CA GLY A 50 10.65 -7.43 -0.83
C GLY A 50 10.74 -8.94 -0.64
N LEU A 51 10.36 -9.70 -1.64
CA LEU A 51 10.42 -11.16 -1.62
C LEU A 51 11.68 -11.72 -2.28
N LEU A 52 12.39 -10.90 -3.04
CA LEU A 52 13.59 -11.28 -3.77
C LEU A 52 14.76 -10.35 -3.49
N ARG A 53 15.96 -10.90 -3.56
CA ARG A 53 17.21 -10.16 -3.73
C ARG A 53 17.86 -10.55 -5.07
N ARG A 54 18.44 -9.58 -5.74
CA ARG A 54 19.16 -9.80 -6.98
C ARG A 54 20.64 -9.97 -6.71
N VAL A 55 21.23 -11.05 -7.23
CA VAL A 55 22.68 -11.28 -7.17
C VAL A 55 23.23 -11.20 -8.59
N ARG A 56 24.11 -10.24 -8.84
CA ARG A 56 24.71 -10.00 -10.17
C ARG A 56 25.36 -11.27 -10.69
N GLY A 57 25.04 -11.66 -11.92
CA GLY A 57 25.56 -12.86 -12.57
C GLY A 57 24.99 -14.19 -12.07
N SER A 58 24.23 -14.19 -10.96
CA SER A 58 23.69 -15.42 -10.35
C SER A 58 22.16 -15.52 -10.46
N GLY A 59 21.43 -14.41 -10.46
CA GLY A 59 19.97 -14.40 -10.61
C GLY A 59 19.22 -13.87 -9.37
N TYR A 60 18.02 -14.37 -9.14
CA TYR A 60 17.12 -13.92 -8.08
C TYR A 60 16.99 -14.97 -6.99
N TYR A 61 17.09 -14.53 -5.74
CA TYR A 61 17.00 -15.36 -4.54
C TYR A 61 15.85 -14.89 -3.65
N VAL A 62 15.13 -15.84 -3.09
CA VAL A 62 14.04 -15.58 -2.14
C VAL A 62 14.62 -15.01 -0.84
N ILE A 63 14.05 -13.91 -0.37
CA ILE A 63 14.40 -13.33 0.93
C ILE A 63 13.65 -14.11 2.01
N LYS A 64 14.40 -14.79 2.86
CA LYS A 64 13.84 -15.40 4.08
C LYS A 64 13.60 -14.28 5.09
N LYS A 65 12.32 -13.97 5.36
CA LYS A 65 11.98 -12.90 6.30
C LYS A 65 12.35 -13.31 7.72
N PRO A 66 13.19 -12.55 8.44
CA PRO A 66 13.59 -12.90 9.82
C PRO A 66 12.45 -12.73 10.84
N LEU A 67 11.35 -12.09 10.46
CA LEU A 67 10.25 -11.70 11.34
C LEU A 67 8.97 -12.50 11.01
N GLN A 68 9.04 -13.84 11.12
CA GLN A 68 7.91 -14.72 10.76
C GLN A 68 6.65 -14.52 11.62
N SER A 69 6.80 -14.00 12.85
CA SER A 69 5.69 -13.75 13.77
C SER A 69 5.09 -12.36 13.67
N GLN A 70 5.64 -11.46 12.85
CA GLN A 70 5.19 -10.08 12.73
C GLN A 70 4.40 -9.87 11.45
N LYS A 71 3.39 -9.01 11.53
CA LYS A 71 2.75 -8.48 10.33
C LYS A 71 3.64 -7.41 9.73
N ILE A 72 3.99 -7.56 8.45
CA ILE A 72 4.92 -6.67 7.77
C ILE A 72 4.14 -5.76 6.83
N LEU A 73 4.21 -4.46 7.09
CA LEU A 73 3.77 -3.44 6.15
C LEU A 73 4.96 -3.03 5.27
N ASN A 74 4.88 -3.36 4.00
CA ASN A 74 5.89 -2.96 3.03
C ASN A 74 5.54 -1.58 2.48
N LEU A 75 6.34 -0.57 2.81
CA LEU A 75 6.12 0.81 2.37
C LEU A 75 6.45 1.05 0.89
N SER A 76 7.10 0.08 0.23
CA SER A 76 7.43 0.16 -1.20
C SER A 76 6.27 -0.19 -2.14
N ILE A 77 5.16 -0.70 -1.59
CA ILE A 77 3.99 -1.14 -2.35
C ILE A 77 2.69 -0.58 -1.76
N GLY A 78 1.65 -0.53 -2.56
CA GLY A 78 0.33 -0.05 -2.14
C GLY A 78 -0.29 -0.88 -1.00
N PHE A 79 -1.24 -0.29 -0.29
CA PHE A 79 -1.88 -0.91 0.88
C PHE A 79 -2.62 -2.21 0.54
N ASP A 80 -3.31 -2.24 -0.61
CA ASP A 80 -4.06 -3.42 -1.07
C ASP A 80 -3.12 -4.54 -1.53
N GLU A 81 -1.98 -4.19 -2.11
CA GLU A 81 -0.93 -5.15 -2.51
C GLU A 81 -0.21 -5.75 -1.28
N ASN A 82 -0.11 -4.99 -0.18
CA ASN A 82 0.40 -5.51 1.10
C ASN A 82 -0.45 -6.65 1.65
N SER A 83 -1.76 -6.66 1.41
CA SER A 83 -2.65 -7.70 1.88
C SER A 83 -2.33 -9.07 1.28
N MET A 84 -1.81 -9.11 0.05
CA MET A 84 -1.39 -10.35 -0.61
C MET A 84 -0.22 -11.03 0.13
N VAL A 85 0.67 -10.23 0.72
CA VAL A 85 1.86 -10.71 1.45
C VAL A 85 1.58 -10.93 2.94
N SER A 86 0.56 -10.26 3.49
CA SER A 86 0.24 -10.26 4.92
C SER A 86 -0.81 -11.28 5.35
N GLY A 87 -1.30 -12.12 4.43
CA GLY A 87 -2.16 -13.25 4.77
C GLY A 87 -3.66 -13.06 4.52
N GLY A 88 -4.04 -12.21 3.57
CA GLY A 88 -5.42 -12.15 3.10
C GLY A 88 -5.95 -10.74 2.83
N PRO A 89 -7.13 -10.61 2.25
CA PRO A 89 -7.69 -9.33 1.86
C PRO A 89 -8.06 -8.48 3.08
N LEU A 90 -7.77 -7.19 2.98
CA LEU A 90 -8.23 -6.19 3.93
C LEU A 90 -9.72 -5.92 3.71
N LYS A 91 -10.51 -6.08 4.77
CA LYS A 91 -11.92 -5.66 4.78
C LYS A 91 -12.02 -4.24 5.30
N SER A 92 -12.94 -3.46 4.72
CA SER A 92 -13.19 -2.08 5.13
C SER A 92 -14.58 -1.93 5.75
N LYS A 93 -14.66 -1.13 6.83
CA LYS A 93 -15.92 -0.58 7.33
C LYS A 93 -15.85 0.93 7.17
N VAL A 94 -16.63 1.49 6.26
CA VAL A 94 -16.73 2.94 6.06
C VAL A 94 -17.46 3.54 7.25
N LEU A 95 -16.83 4.53 7.90
CA LEU A 95 -17.41 5.29 9.00
C LEU A 95 -17.93 6.64 8.49
N LYS A 96 -17.26 7.21 7.50
CA LYS A 96 -17.63 8.51 6.94
C LYS A 96 -17.23 8.61 5.46
N PHE A 97 -18.14 9.16 4.68
CA PHE A 97 -17.90 9.55 3.30
C PHE A 97 -18.66 10.84 3.04
N ASP A 98 -17.94 11.92 2.86
CA ASP A 98 -18.51 13.25 2.58
C ASP A 98 -17.55 14.10 1.74
N THR A 99 -17.99 15.31 1.40
CA THR A 99 -17.16 16.34 0.79
C THR A 99 -16.95 17.47 1.78
N ILE A 100 -15.68 17.80 2.02
CA ILE A 100 -15.29 18.91 2.89
C ILE A 100 -14.45 19.93 2.13
N THR A 101 -14.27 21.09 2.73
CA THR A 101 -13.32 22.12 2.29
C THR A 101 -12.05 22.00 3.11
N ALA A 102 -10.90 21.96 2.46
CA ALA A 102 -9.61 21.87 3.10
C ALA A 102 -9.30 23.21 3.80
N ASP A 103 -9.19 23.17 5.12
CA ASP A 103 -8.61 24.26 5.92
C ASP A 103 -7.10 24.36 5.71
N LYS A 104 -6.43 25.28 6.41
CA LYS A 104 -5.00 25.50 6.27
C LYS A 104 -4.17 24.25 6.63
N ASP A 105 -4.54 23.55 7.70
CA ASP A 105 -3.79 22.40 8.20
C ASP A 105 -3.96 21.19 7.27
N LEU A 106 -5.18 20.93 6.84
CA LEU A 106 -5.47 19.86 5.88
C LEU A 106 -4.81 20.13 4.52
N ALA A 107 -4.85 21.39 4.06
CA ALA A 107 -4.24 21.81 2.80
C ALA A 107 -2.72 21.65 2.83
N LEU A 108 -2.07 22.03 3.94
CA LEU A 108 -0.63 21.85 4.13
C LEU A 108 -0.26 20.35 4.14
N ARG A 109 -1.01 19.54 4.89
CA ARG A 109 -0.77 18.09 4.99
C ARG A 109 -0.94 17.38 3.65
N GLY A 110 -1.86 17.81 2.82
CA GLY A 110 -2.16 17.21 1.53
C GLY A 110 -1.43 17.82 0.35
N ASN A 111 -0.61 18.86 0.58
CA ASN A 111 0.01 19.64 -0.51
C ASN A 111 -1.01 20.08 -1.57
N VAL A 112 -2.16 20.58 -1.13
CA VAL A 112 -3.25 21.11 -1.96
C VAL A 112 -3.55 22.56 -1.61
N ALA A 113 -4.28 23.26 -2.48
CA ALA A 113 -4.64 24.65 -2.18
C ALA A 113 -5.65 24.74 -1.02
N VAL A 114 -5.50 25.75 -0.17
CA VAL A 114 -6.48 26.08 0.86
C VAL A 114 -7.85 26.32 0.20
N ASN A 115 -8.92 25.92 0.86
CA ASN A 115 -10.29 25.94 0.35
C ASN A 115 -10.57 24.96 -0.82
N SER A 116 -9.64 24.07 -1.16
CA SER A 116 -9.94 22.98 -2.10
C SER A 116 -11.06 22.10 -1.57
N ARG A 117 -11.97 21.69 -2.44
CA ARG A 117 -12.97 20.68 -2.10
C ARG A 117 -12.36 19.30 -2.23
N VAL A 118 -12.48 18.49 -1.19
CA VAL A 118 -11.94 17.12 -1.14
C VAL A 118 -13.03 16.14 -0.70
N TYR A 119 -13.05 14.96 -1.29
CA TYR A 119 -13.76 13.84 -0.66
C TYR A 119 -12.98 13.42 0.56
N ARG A 120 -13.67 13.22 1.69
CA ARG A 120 -13.14 12.62 2.89
C ARG A 120 -13.74 11.24 3.05
N VAL A 121 -12.88 10.25 3.22
CA VAL A 121 -13.25 8.86 3.49
C VAL A 121 -12.57 8.42 4.78
N VAL A 122 -13.36 8.03 5.79
CA VAL A 122 -12.85 7.48 7.06
C VAL A 122 -13.27 6.01 7.13
N ARG A 123 -12.29 5.12 7.33
CA ARG A 123 -12.52 3.67 7.34
C ARG A 123 -11.79 2.98 8.48
N LEU A 124 -12.45 2.00 9.08
CA LEU A 124 -11.75 0.95 9.82
C LEU A 124 -11.34 -0.17 8.88
N ARG A 125 -10.08 -0.59 8.98
CA ARG A 125 -9.53 -1.67 8.16
C ARG A 125 -9.32 -2.89 9.04
N TYR A 126 -9.70 -4.05 8.53
CA TYR A 126 -9.61 -5.33 9.23
C TYR A 126 -8.77 -6.31 8.42
N LEU A 127 -7.81 -6.96 9.07
CA LEU A 127 -7.01 -8.04 8.51
C LEU A 127 -7.37 -9.33 9.25
N GLN A 128 -7.84 -10.35 8.52
CA GLN A 128 -8.26 -11.63 9.13
C GLN A 128 -9.30 -11.47 10.27
N GLY A 129 -10.19 -10.47 10.14
CA GLY A 129 -11.23 -10.18 11.15
C GLY A 129 -10.75 -9.34 12.34
N GLN A 130 -9.46 -9.09 12.48
CA GLN A 130 -8.92 -8.22 13.53
C GLN A 130 -8.80 -6.78 13.05
N LEU A 131 -9.10 -5.82 13.92
CA LEU A 131 -8.90 -4.41 13.63
C LEU A 131 -7.41 -4.15 13.37
N TYR A 132 -7.12 -3.62 12.20
CA TYR A 132 -5.76 -3.37 11.73
C TYR A 132 -5.39 -1.89 11.79
N SER A 133 -6.29 -1.03 11.31
CA SER A 133 -6.05 0.41 11.29
C SER A 133 -7.33 1.24 11.15
N LEU A 134 -7.23 2.50 11.54
CA LEU A 134 -8.12 3.59 11.14
C LEU A 134 -7.44 4.38 10.03
N GLU A 135 -8.13 4.58 8.92
CA GLU A 135 -7.64 5.32 7.76
C GLU A 135 -8.52 6.54 7.51
N GLU A 136 -7.90 7.70 7.41
CA GLU A 136 -8.50 8.96 6.96
C GLU A 136 -7.90 9.34 5.63
N SER A 137 -8.65 9.18 4.54
CA SER A 137 -8.21 9.44 3.17
C SER A 137 -8.95 10.61 2.56
N TYR A 138 -8.23 11.42 1.80
CA TYR A 138 -8.73 12.62 1.14
C TYR A 138 -8.40 12.59 -0.34
N PHE A 139 -9.38 12.95 -1.19
CA PHE A 139 -9.24 12.95 -2.64
C PHE A 139 -9.68 14.31 -3.20
N PRO A 140 -8.76 15.12 -3.74
CA PRO A 140 -9.09 16.43 -4.31
C PRO A 140 -10.08 16.31 -5.47
N ARG A 141 -11.22 17.00 -5.39
CA ARG A 141 -12.31 16.88 -6.38
C ARG A 141 -11.97 17.45 -7.75
N ASN A 142 -10.98 18.32 -7.83
CA ASN A 142 -10.47 18.85 -9.11
C ASN A 142 -9.55 17.85 -9.82
N VAL A 143 -9.17 16.74 -9.17
CA VAL A 143 -8.32 15.68 -9.73
C VAL A 143 -9.10 14.36 -9.80
N VAL A 144 -9.81 13.99 -8.72
CA VAL A 144 -10.68 12.81 -8.66
C VAL A 144 -12.13 13.24 -8.91
N PRO A 145 -12.70 12.98 -10.11
CA PRO A 145 -13.97 13.57 -10.51
C PRO A 145 -15.14 13.09 -9.64
N PHE A 146 -15.19 11.79 -9.38
CA PHE A 146 -16.30 11.19 -8.68
C PHE A 146 -15.88 9.93 -7.89
N LEU A 147 -16.38 9.81 -6.66
CA LEU A 147 -16.38 8.62 -5.85
C LEU A 147 -17.80 8.28 -5.43
N THR A 148 -18.13 7.00 -5.34
CA THR A 148 -19.43 6.49 -4.88
C THR A 148 -19.29 5.84 -3.51
N GLU A 149 -20.39 5.67 -2.80
CA GLU A 149 -20.43 4.88 -1.56
C GLU A 149 -19.94 3.45 -1.78
N GLU A 150 -20.25 2.85 -2.92
CA GLU A 150 -19.78 1.51 -3.28
C GLU A 150 -18.25 1.49 -3.49
N SER A 151 -17.70 2.48 -4.22
CA SER A 151 -16.26 2.54 -4.50
C SER A 151 -15.41 2.71 -3.24
N VAL A 152 -15.93 3.36 -2.19
CA VAL A 152 -15.19 3.57 -0.94
C VAL A 152 -15.26 2.38 0.02
N GLN A 153 -16.17 1.41 -0.20
CA GLN A 153 -16.25 0.16 0.56
C GLN A 153 -15.19 -0.85 0.14
N THR A 154 -14.68 -0.73 -1.09
CA THR A 154 -13.68 -1.61 -1.69
C THR A 154 -12.33 -0.92 -1.83
N SER A 155 -11.51 -1.33 -2.81
CA SER A 155 -10.27 -0.66 -3.15
C SER A 155 -10.53 0.59 -4.00
N ILE A 156 -10.41 1.77 -3.37
CA ILE A 156 -10.58 3.05 -4.06
C ILE A 156 -9.56 3.20 -5.19
N PHE A 157 -8.32 2.79 -4.99
CA PHE A 157 -7.28 2.90 -6.01
C PHE A 157 -7.55 1.99 -7.22
N SER A 158 -8.07 0.78 -6.98
CA SER A 158 -8.54 -0.09 -8.07
C SER A 158 -9.70 0.56 -8.84
N PHE A 159 -10.68 1.12 -8.13
CA PHE A 159 -11.77 1.85 -8.76
C PHE A 159 -11.25 3.02 -9.62
N LEU A 160 -10.33 3.85 -9.09
CA LEU A 160 -9.77 4.98 -9.83
C LEU A 160 -9.00 4.53 -11.08
N ARG A 161 -8.25 3.43 -10.97
CA ARG A 161 -7.55 2.83 -12.11
C ARG A 161 -8.53 2.33 -13.18
N ASP A 162 -9.55 1.60 -12.76
CA ASP A 162 -10.45 0.91 -13.69
C ASP A 162 -11.46 1.87 -14.34
N ALA A 163 -12.02 2.83 -13.55
CA ALA A 163 -13.00 3.80 -14.04
C ALA A 163 -12.38 5.00 -14.78
N TYR A 164 -11.21 5.47 -14.35
CA TYR A 164 -10.62 6.72 -14.83
C TYR A 164 -9.22 6.56 -15.42
N GLN A 165 -8.69 5.33 -15.51
CA GLN A 165 -7.32 5.05 -15.95
C GLN A 165 -6.26 5.83 -15.12
N MET A 166 -6.63 6.19 -13.88
CA MET A 166 -5.75 6.92 -12.97
C MET A 166 -4.79 5.94 -12.30
N THR A 167 -3.50 6.16 -12.51
CA THR A 167 -2.43 5.41 -11.84
C THR A 167 -1.51 6.36 -11.09
N GLY A 168 -1.19 6.02 -9.85
CA GLY A 168 -0.17 6.73 -9.08
C GLY A 168 1.20 6.57 -9.74
N SER A 169 2.00 7.62 -9.70
CA SER A 169 3.38 7.65 -10.22
C SER A 169 4.39 7.65 -9.09
N THR A 170 4.19 8.52 -8.09
CA THR A 170 5.06 8.64 -6.93
C THR A 170 4.23 8.74 -5.66
N SER A 171 4.83 8.34 -4.54
CA SER A 171 4.22 8.45 -3.21
C SER A 171 5.27 8.95 -2.22
N GLU A 172 4.88 9.89 -1.39
CA GLU A 172 5.64 10.31 -0.21
C GLU A 172 4.98 9.70 1.02
N ASN A 173 5.78 9.07 1.87
CA ASN A 173 5.29 8.38 3.05
C ASN A 173 6.09 8.81 4.28
N TYR A 174 5.40 9.37 5.27
CA TYR A 174 5.97 9.83 6.53
C TYR A 174 5.48 8.94 7.66
N VAL A 175 6.39 8.20 8.27
CA VAL A 175 6.10 7.32 9.41
C VAL A 175 6.46 8.05 10.69
N HIS A 176 5.51 8.17 11.60
CA HIS A 176 5.71 8.84 12.88
C HIS A 176 4.84 8.23 13.98
N VAL A 177 5.08 8.59 15.21
CA VAL A 177 4.24 8.24 16.36
C VAL A 177 3.41 9.46 16.75
N SER A 178 2.11 9.28 16.95
CA SER A 178 1.20 10.33 17.36
C SER A 178 0.34 9.89 18.54
N LYS A 179 -0.08 10.85 19.36
CA LYS A 179 -1.10 10.62 20.38
C LYS A 179 -2.47 10.65 19.73
N ILE A 180 -3.32 9.70 20.11
CA ILE A 180 -4.70 9.63 19.60
C ILE A 180 -5.64 10.49 20.47
N SER A 181 -6.63 11.09 19.80
CA SER A 181 -7.74 11.80 20.44
C SER A 181 -8.72 10.82 21.10
N GLU A 182 -9.63 11.32 21.91
CA GLU A 182 -10.72 10.54 22.52
C GLU A 182 -11.55 9.82 21.45
N GLN A 183 -11.97 10.52 20.40
CA GLN A 183 -12.74 9.92 19.30
C GLN A 183 -12.00 8.79 18.58
N GLN A 184 -10.68 8.94 18.39
CA GLN A 184 -9.86 7.90 17.78
C GLN A 184 -9.68 6.71 18.73
N ALA A 185 -9.53 6.98 20.03
CA ALA A 185 -9.38 5.96 21.07
C ALA A 185 -10.59 5.01 21.10
N ASP A 186 -11.79 5.57 21.07
CA ASP A 186 -13.04 4.78 21.01
C ASP A 186 -13.11 3.88 19.77
N LEU A 187 -12.79 4.44 18.60
CA LEU A 187 -12.80 3.69 17.33
C LEU A 187 -11.74 2.59 17.29
N LEU A 188 -10.58 2.85 17.88
CA LEU A 188 -9.42 1.96 17.87
C LEU A 188 -9.36 1.00 19.06
N LYS A 189 -10.32 1.11 20.02
CA LYS A 189 -10.34 0.36 21.29
C LYS A 189 -9.04 0.53 22.08
N ARG A 190 -8.60 1.77 22.23
CA ARG A 190 -7.39 2.20 22.93
C ARG A 190 -7.75 3.27 23.96
N GLN A 191 -6.79 3.77 24.72
CA GLN A 191 -6.98 4.88 25.65
C GLN A 191 -6.63 6.20 24.99
N GLN A 192 -7.34 7.28 25.37
CA GLN A 192 -7.00 8.62 24.93
C GLN A 192 -5.55 8.97 25.35
N GLY A 193 -4.79 9.51 24.41
CA GLY A 193 -3.40 9.87 24.62
C GLY A 193 -2.40 8.72 24.39
N ASP A 194 -2.87 7.51 24.11
CA ASP A 194 -1.98 6.42 23.68
C ASP A 194 -1.15 6.85 22.47
N GLN A 195 0.11 6.45 22.48
CA GLN A 195 1.01 6.63 21.34
C GLN A 195 0.79 5.52 20.34
N ILE A 196 0.52 5.88 19.10
CA ILE A 196 0.25 4.93 18.02
C ILE A 196 1.11 5.24 16.80
N LEU A 197 1.50 4.19 16.09
CA LEU A 197 2.21 4.32 14.82
C LEU A 197 1.26 4.90 13.77
N CYS A 198 1.72 5.96 13.09
CA CYS A 198 0.99 6.64 12.03
C CYS A 198 1.79 6.63 10.74
N LEU A 199 1.08 6.55 9.62
CA LEU A 199 1.61 6.72 8.29
C LEU A 199 0.82 7.84 7.60
N ASP A 200 1.48 8.94 7.29
CA ASP A 200 0.96 9.97 6.42
C ASP A 200 1.46 9.71 4.99
N GLY A 201 0.54 9.62 4.05
CA GLY A 201 0.85 9.37 2.64
C GLY A 201 0.34 10.49 1.75
N ILE A 202 1.13 10.88 0.74
CA ILE A 202 0.71 11.77 -0.35
C ILE A 202 1.00 11.05 -1.67
N ASN A 203 -0.02 10.89 -2.51
CA ASN A 203 0.07 10.15 -3.75
C ASN A 203 -0.14 11.07 -4.94
N TYR A 204 0.78 11.00 -5.90
CA TYR A 204 0.82 11.87 -7.08
C TYR A 204 0.57 11.08 -8.36
N LEU A 205 -0.11 11.72 -9.31
CA LEU A 205 -0.16 11.29 -10.70
C LEU A 205 1.16 11.64 -11.42
N ALA A 206 1.39 11.07 -12.60
CA ALA A 206 2.53 11.41 -13.46
C ALA A 206 2.58 12.90 -13.83
N SER A 207 1.46 13.62 -13.78
CA SER A 207 1.37 15.07 -13.97
C SER A 207 1.86 15.89 -12.77
N GLY A 208 2.28 15.25 -11.67
CA GLY A 208 2.64 15.91 -10.41
C GLY A 208 1.44 16.36 -9.56
N LYS A 209 0.21 16.12 -10.00
CA LYS A 209 -0.98 16.47 -9.20
C LYS A 209 -1.22 15.45 -8.11
N VAL A 210 -1.54 15.93 -6.89
CA VAL A 210 -1.98 15.09 -5.79
C VAL A 210 -3.38 14.56 -6.10
N PHE A 211 -3.55 13.22 -6.13
CA PHE A 211 -4.87 12.61 -6.29
C PHE A 211 -5.41 12.00 -5.00
N ASN A 212 -4.52 11.71 -4.05
CA ASN A 212 -4.89 11.23 -2.72
C ASN A 212 -3.84 11.68 -1.69
N PHE A 213 -4.30 11.98 -0.48
CA PHE A 213 -3.46 12.04 0.70
C PHE A 213 -4.21 11.45 1.89
N SER A 214 -3.48 10.88 2.84
CA SER A 214 -4.11 10.11 3.92
C SER A 214 -3.30 10.12 5.19
N ARG A 215 -3.95 9.79 6.30
CA ARG A 215 -3.33 9.38 7.56
C ARG A 215 -3.91 8.05 7.99
N THR A 216 -3.04 7.12 8.31
CA THR A 216 -3.39 5.78 8.80
C THR A 216 -2.82 5.58 10.20
N TYR A 217 -3.68 5.21 11.13
CA TYR A 217 -3.34 4.88 12.51
C TYR A 217 -3.37 3.37 12.67
N PHE A 218 -2.24 2.74 13.03
CA PHE A 218 -2.12 1.30 13.14
C PHE A 218 -2.29 0.83 14.57
N VAL A 219 -3.19 -0.12 14.79
CA VAL A 219 -3.45 -0.72 16.11
C VAL A 219 -3.01 -2.17 16.21
N TYR A 220 -2.41 -2.69 15.14
CA TYR A 220 -2.01 -4.08 15.10
C TYR A 220 -0.74 -4.29 15.94
N ASP A 221 -0.84 -5.21 16.91
CA ASP A 221 0.32 -5.58 17.72
C ASP A 221 1.36 -6.31 16.85
N ASN A 222 2.64 -6.07 17.12
CA ASN A 222 3.76 -6.65 16.36
C ASN A 222 3.80 -6.26 14.88
N LEU A 223 3.36 -5.04 14.53
CA LEU A 223 3.55 -4.50 13.19
C LEU A 223 5.01 -4.14 12.96
N ALA A 224 5.58 -4.66 11.88
CA ALA A 224 6.90 -4.27 11.38
C ALA A 224 6.77 -3.49 10.08
N LEU A 225 7.53 -2.41 9.97
CA LEU A 225 7.66 -1.67 8.72
C LEU A 225 8.84 -2.22 7.92
N TYR A 226 8.62 -2.44 6.65
CA TYR A 226 9.66 -2.87 5.73
C TYR A 226 9.75 -1.90 4.57
N TYR A 227 10.95 -1.51 4.22
CA TYR A 227 11.25 -0.84 2.96
C TYR A 227 12.55 -1.39 2.39
N HIS A 228 12.67 -1.38 1.08
CA HIS A 228 13.85 -1.85 0.37
C HIS A 228 14.57 -0.68 -0.28
N THR A 229 15.87 -0.56 -0.03
CA THR A 229 16.72 0.45 -0.64
C THR A 229 17.65 -0.19 -1.65
N GLN A 230 17.82 0.44 -2.80
CA GLN A 230 18.81 0.06 -3.82
C GLN A 230 19.92 1.11 -3.85
N ASN A 231 21.09 0.70 -4.36
CA ASN A 231 22.25 1.58 -4.56
C ASN A 231 22.66 2.32 -3.27
N ILE A 232 22.95 1.54 -2.22
CA ILE A 232 23.58 2.10 -1.03
C ILE A 232 25.04 2.37 -1.39
N ASP A 233 25.40 3.63 -1.55
CA ASP A 233 26.80 4.05 -1.66
C ASP A 233 27.44 3.91 -0.27
N ILE A 234 28.44 3.03 -0.19
CA ILE A 234 29.24 2.77 1.02
C ILE A 234 30.61 3.37 0.82
#